data_0aaae15fa7bb01a7bdfafad9890fac2f
#
_entry.id   0aaae15fa7bb01a7bdfafad9890fac2f
#
_cell.length_a   1.000
_cell.length_b   1.000
_cell.length_c   1.000
_cell.angle_alpha   90.00
_cell.angle_beta   90.00
_cell.angle_gamma   90.00
#
_symmetry.space_group_name_H-M   'P 1'
#
loop_
_entity.id
_entity.type
_entity.pdbx_description
1 polymer ?
#
loop_
_entity_poly.entity_id
_entity_poly.type
_entity_poly.pdbx_seq_one_letter_code
_entity_poly.pdbx_strand_id
1 'polypeptide(L)'
;MIMKSRRLLAVLAACTAVTFTGCGVVTVVPIGEEASYTGKQEFDSAAESEGDWSSVVADISQKAQDLVELLNGDGITETTAVKGTGKIKEYNTDTPKHYLVVELDGFTGTKEIRVRTDGPNSSTAIRDLQSLKNFESFTNQTEWSSYGKELNKQALAQVIDPLEIDESVVGKTVTFTGGAEAGADAVTITAVELTIE
;
A
#
# COMPACT_ATOMS: atom_id res chain seq x y z
N MET A 1 -62.04 -10.70 53.39
CA MET A 1 -61.70 -11.19 52.07
C MET A 1 -60.63 -10.29 51.39
N ILE A 2 -59.61 -9.84 52.11
CA ILE A 2 -58.62 -8.84 51.65
C ILE A 2 -57.17 -9.40 51.73
N MET A 3 -56.97 -10.59 52.31
CA MET A 3 -55.62 -11.13 52.50
C MET A 3 -55.02 -11.95 51.37
N LYS A 4 -55.81 -12.30 50.33
CA LYS A 4 -55.31 -13.10 49.20
C LYS A 4 -54.69 -12.26 48.04
N SER A 5 -55.02 -10.96 47.97
CA SER A 5 -54.49 -10.09 46.90
C SER A 5 -53.06 -9.57 47.17
N ARG A 6 -52.64 -9.47 48.40
CA ARG A 6 -51.29 -8.99 48.77
C ARG A 6 -50.18 -10.02 48.46
N ARG A 7 -50.52 -11.32 48.49
CA ARG A 7 -49.55 -12.38 48.18
C ARG A 7 -49.35 -12.59 46.67
N LEU A 8 -50.38 -12.26 45.84
CA LEU A 8 -50.26 -12.32 44.40
C LEU A 8 -49.41 -11.15 43.84
N LEU A 9 -49.51 -9.99 44.44
CA LEU A 9 -48.71 -8.79 44.05
C LEU A 9 -47.23 -8.97 44.43
N ALA A 10 -46.93 -9.67 45.54
CA ALA A 10 -45.54 -9.93 45.92
C ALA A 10 -44.84 -10.98 45.00
N VAL A 11 -45.61 -11.94 44.47
CA VAL A 11 -45.07 -12.92 43.53
C VAL A 11 -44.86 -12.35 42.13
N LEU A 12 -45.71 -11.43 41.68
CA LEU A 12 -45.48 -10.75 40.39
C LEU A 12 -44.27 -9.77 40.43
N ALA A 13 -43.99 -9.13 41.56
CA ALA A 13 -42.84 -8.25 41.72
C ALA A 13 -41.50 -9.00 41.76
N ALA A 14 -41.52 -10.27 42.23
CA ALA A 14 -40.31 -11.10 42.25
C ALA A 14 -39.94 -11.70 40.88
N CYS A 15 -40.90 -11.88 39.94
CA CYS A 15 -40.63 -12.40 38.63
C CYS A 15 -40.13 -11.35 37.65
N THR A 16 -40.33 -10.09 37.91
CA THR A 16 -39.83 -9.01 37.03
C THR A 16 -38.37 -8.59 37.31
N ALA A 17 -37.78 -9.02 38.42
CA ALA A 17 -36.39 -8.72 38.77
C ALA A 17 -35.34 -9.65 38.16
N VAL A 18 -35.74 -10.76 37.50
CA VAL A 18 -34.82 -11.78 37.00
C VAL A 18 -34.51 -11.64 35.50
N THR A 19 -35.17 -10.74 34.80
CA THR A 19 -35.00 -10.56 33.34
C THR A 19 -33.96 -9.54 32.91
N PHE A 20 -33.23 -8.91 33.83
CA PHE A 20 -32.22 -7.88 33.49
C PHE A 20 -30.76 -8.27 33.77
N THR A 21 -30.46 -9.53 34.04
CA THR A 21 -29.09 -10.00 34.29
C THR A 21 -28.48 -10.74 33.08
N GLY A 22 -28.78 -10.31 31.86
CA GLY A 22 -28.33 -10.96 30.65
C GLY A 22 -27.87 -10.03 29.53
N CYS A 23 -27.64 -8.76 29.81
CA CYS A 23 -26.99 -7.89 28.82
C CYS A 23 -25.54 -7.71 29.22
N GLY A 24 -24.64 -8.39 28.49
CA GLY A 24 -23.24 -7.99 28.44
C GLY A 24 -23.21 -6.48 28.15
N VAL A 25 -22.43 -5.72 28.91
CA VAL A 25 -22.25 -4.29 28.68
C VAL A 25 -21.64 -4.12 27.29
N VAL A 26 -22.45 -3.75 26.31
CA VAL A 26 -21.96 -3.36 25.00
C VAL A 26 -21.45 -1.94 25.15
N THR A 27 -20.15 -1.77 25.19
CA THR A 27 -19.54 -0.46 25.14
C THR A 27 -19.40 -0.07 23.67
N VAL A 28 -20.08 0.98 23.25
CA VAL A 28 -19.91 1.55 21.91
C VAL A 28 -18.76 2.56 22.01
N VAL A 29 -17.65 2.23 21.38
CA VAL A 29 -16.49 3.11 21.27
C VAL A 29 -16.62 3.87 19.93
N PRO A 30 -16.53 5.21 19.91
CA PRO A 30 -16.48 5.98 18.67
C PRO A 30 -15.29 5.53 17.80
N ILE A 31 -15.49 5.56 16.50
CA ILE A 31 -14.40 5.22 15.55
C ILE A 31 -13.24 6.22 15.77
N GLY A 32 -12.04 5.68 16.03
CA GLY A 32 -10.83 6.46 16.33
C GLY A 32 -10.49 6.58 17.82
N GLU A 33 -11.35 6.05 18.74
CA GLU A 33 -11.07 6.04 20.19
C GLU A 33 -10.79 4.62 20.74
N GLU A 34 -10.68 3.63 19.86
CA GLU A 34 -10.47 2.22 20.22
C GLU A 34 -9.19 2.01 21.04
N ALA A 35 -8.14 2.79 20.73
CA ALA A 35 -6.85 2.74 21.42
C ALA A 35 -7.00 3.12 22.91
N SER A 36 -7.81 4.13 23.21
CA SER A 36 -8.06 4.59 24.59
C SER A 36 -8.79 3.54 25.43
N TYR A 37 -9.65 2.75 24.78
CA TYR A 37 -10.43 1.69 25.42
C TYR A 37 -9.64 0.38 25.57
N THR A 38 -8.89 0.01 24.54
CA THR A 38 -8.14 -1.27 24.52
C THR A 38 -6.75 -1.16 25.14
N GLY A 39 -6.25 0.06 25.37
CA GLY A 39 -4.88 0.33 25.79
C GLY A 39 -3.84 -0.01 24.72
N LYS A 40 -4.27 -0.36 23.49
CA LYS A 40 -3.38 -0.56 22.36
C LYS A 40 -3.10 0.79 21.70
N GLN A 41 -1.84 1.05 21.43
CA GLN A 41 -1.46 2.23 20.65
C GLN A 41 -2.04 2.07 19.24
N GLU A 42 -2.66 3.12 18.72
CA GLU A 42 -3.15 3.13 17.34
C GLU A 42 -1.95 2.97 16.39
N PHE A 43 -2.12 2.12 15.38
CA PHE A 43 -1.07 1.89 14.38
C PHE A 43 -0.95 3.11 13.47
N ASP A 44 0.19 3.79 13.52
CA ASP A 44 0.50 4.91 12.64
C ASP A 44 1.27 4.43 11.40
N SER A 45 0.51 4.12 10.34
CA SER A 45 1.08 3.65 9.08
C SER A 45 2.00 4.67 8.41
N ALA A 46 1.78 5.96 8.62
CA ALA A 46 2.63 7.01 8.05
C ALA A 46 3.99 7.06 8.74
N ALA A 47 4.00 7.09 10.08
CA ALA A 47 5.24 7.08 10.86
C ALA A 47 6.05 5.80 10.62
N GLU A 48 5.38 4.63 10.55
CA GLU A 48 6.03 3.36 10.25
C GLU A 48 6.66 3.34 8.85
N SER A 49 5.94 3.78 7.82
CA SER A 49 6.47 3.80 6.45
C SER A 49 7.61 4.80 6.28
N GLU A 50 7.53 5.96 6.93
CA GLU A 50 8.62 6.97 6.93
C GLU A 50 9.88 6.40 7.60
N GLY A 51 9.74 5.77 8.76
CA GLY A 51 10.84 5.15 9.49
C GLY A 51 11.51 4.00 8.73
N ASP A 52 10.72 3.22 7.99
CA ASP A 52 11.21 2.06 7.24
C ASP A 52 11.74 2.42 5.84
N TRP A 53 11.41 3.60 5.28
CA TRP A 53 11.62 3.93 3.87
C TRP A 53 13.03 3.67 3.37
N SER A 54 14.05 4.17 4.05
CA SER A 54 15.44 3.98 3.63
C SER A 54 15.86 2.52 3.58
N SER A 55 15.36 1.71 4.51
CA SER A 55 15.62 0.28 4.58
C SER A 55 14.85 -0.48 3.49
N VAL A 56 13.62 -0.05 3.17
CA VAL A 56 12.81 -0.58 2.06
C VAL A 56 13.51 -0.34 0.72
N VAL A 57 14.00 0.89 0.49
CA VAL A 57 14.78 1.22 -0.72
C VAL A 57 16.01 0.33 -0.84
N ALA A 58 16.80 0.21 0.22
CA ALA A 58 18.01 -0.62 0.22
C ALA A 58 17.70 -2.11 -0.05
N ASP A 59 16.65 -2.65 0.58
CA ASP A 59 16.26 -4.06 0.41
C ASP A 59 15.77 -4.34 -1.03
N ILE A 60 14.97 -3.48 -1.61
CA ILE A 60 14.50 -3.62 -3.01
C ILE A 60 15.67 -3.45 -3.98
N SER A 61 16.54 -2.46 -3.77
CA SER A 61 17.69 -2.22 -4.64
C SER A 61 18.69 -3.38 -4.62
N GLN A 62 18.86 -4.04 -3.48
CA GLN A 62 19.71 -5.23 -3.37
C GLN A 62 19.16 -6.43 -4.15
N LYS A 63 17.82 -6.57 -4.24
CA LYS A 63 17.15 -7.66 -4.95
C LYS A 63 16.94 -7.36 -6.42
N ALA A 64 17.14 -6.13 -6.86
CA ALA A 64 16.79 -5.67 -8.19
C ALA A 64 17.60 -6.38 -9.27
N GLN A 65 16.90 -7.02 -10.19
CA GLN A 65 17.42 -7.70 -11.36
C GLN A 65 17.36 -6.77 -12.58
N ASP A 66 18.20 -7.02 -13.57
CA ASP A 66 18.13 -6.26 -14.82
C ASP A 66 16.83 -6.57 -15.57
N LEU A 67 16.05 -5.51 -15.84
CA LEU A 67 14.73 -5.65 -16.46
C LEU A 67 14.84 -6.17 -17.90
N VAL A 68 15.89 -5.77 -18.65
CA VAL A 68 16.08 -6.20 -20.03
C VAL A 68 16.43 -7.69 -20.08
N GLU A 69 17.28 -8.15 -19.17
CA GLU A 69 17.61 -9.58 -19.07
C GLU A 69 16.38 -10.42 -18.75
N LEU A 70 15.55 -9.97 -17.80
CA LEU A 70 14.30 -10.64 -17.43
C LEU A 70 13.33 -10.70 -18.62
N LEU A 71 13.12 -9.58 -19.32
CA LEU A 71 12.14 -9.50 -20.41
C LEU A 71 12.57 -10.24 -21.67
N ASN A 72 13.87 -10.33 -21.92
CA ASN A 72 14.44 -11.12 -23.04
C ASN A 72 14.53 -12.62 -22.71
N GLY A 73 14.41 -13.00 -21.43
CA GLY A 73 14.39 -14.36 -20.93
C GLY A 73 12.98 -14.89 -20.66
N ASP A 74 12.76 -15.34 -19.43
CA ASP A 74 11.48 -15.96 -19.01
C ASP A 74 10.34 -14.95 -18.82
N GLY A 75 10.64 -13.66 -18.85
CA GLY A 75 9.69 -12.58 -18.56
C GLY A 75 9.40 -12.40 -17.08
N ILE A 76 8.41 -11.54 -16.78
CA ILE A 76 7.94 -11.27 -15.42
C ILE A 76 6.58 -11.95 -15.25
N THR A 77 6.47 -12.87 -14.30
CA THR A 77 5.23 -13.62 -13.98
C THR A 77 4.60 -13.17 -12.67
N GLU A 78 5.39 -12.55 -11.78
CA GLU A 78 4.97 -12.03 -10.50
C GLU A 78 5.63 -10.68 -10.23
N THR A 79 5.22 -9.98 -9.20
CA THR A 79 5.86 -8.72 -8.81
C THR A 79 7.35 -8.96 -8.53
N THR A 80 8.22 -8.24 -9.25
CA THR A 80 9.67 -8.47 -9.22
C THR A 80 10.41 -7.17 -9.00
N ALA A 81 11.44 -7.19 -8.16
CA ALA A 81 12.37 -6.07 -8.01
C ALA A 81 13.27 -5.96 -9.23
N VAL A 82 13.25 -4.79 -9.87
CA VAL A 82 13.97 -4.56 -11.14
C VAL A 82 14.73 -3.25 -11.12
N LYS A 83 15.75 -3.18 -11.99
CA LYS A 83 16.44 -1.95 -12.36
C LYS A 83 16.57 -1.89 -13.87
N GLY A 84 16.65 -0.67 -14.41
CA GLY A 84 16.81 -0.49 -15.86
C GLY A 84 17.18 0.94 -16.20
N THR A 85 17.67 1.11 -17.42
CA THR A 85 18.02 2.39 -18.03
C THR A 85 17.45 2.43 -19.44
N GLY A 86 16.96 3.59 -19.85
CA GLY A 86 16.41 3.78 -21.20
C GLY A 86 16.07 5.23 -21.49
N LYS A 87 15.48 5.48 -22.63
CA LYS A 87 15.03 6.82 -23.05
C LYS A 87 13.56 7.01 -22.80
N ILE A 88 13.19 8.15 -22.26
CA ILE A 88 11.79 8.58 -22.11
C ILE A 88 11.25 8.91 -23.50
N LYS A 89 10.25 8.14 -23.95
CA LYS A 89 9.57 8.36 -25.24
C LYS A 89 8.36 9.28 -25.11
N GLU A 90 7.70 9.22 -23.98
CA GLU A 90 6.43 9.92 -23.72
C GLU A 90 6.26 10.16 -22.24
N TYR A 91 5.68 11.29 -21.88
CA TYR A 91 5.08 11.53 -20.56
C TYR A 91 3.57 11.53 -20.72
N ASN A 92 2.93 10.46 -20.30
CA ASN A 92 1.50 10.28 -20.48
C ASN A 92 0.73 10.85 -19.27
N THR A 93 -0.11 11.85 -19.55
CA THR A 93 -1.00 12.51 -18.58
C THR A 93 -2.47 12.43 -18.98
N ASP A 94 -2.82 11.67 -20.02
CA ASP A 94 -4.18 11.55 -20.53
C ASP A 94 -5.13 10.82 -19.59
N THR A 95 -4.57 10.10 -18.63
CA THR A 95 -5.32 9.38 -17.60
C THR A 95 -5.00 9.95 -16.22
N PRO A 96 -5.85 9.72 -15.21
CA PRO A 96 -5.51 10.09 -13.83
C PRO A 96 -4.25 9.43 -13.28
N LYS A 97 -3.73 8.42 -13.96
CA LYS A 97 -2.49 7.70 -13.62
C LYS A 97 -1.41 8.11 -14.61
N HIS A 98 -0.59 9.06 -14.22
CA HIS A 98 0.50 9.54 -15.06
C HIS A 98 1.66 8.55 -15.04
N TYR A 99 2.37 8.46 -16.15
CA TYR A 99 3.55 7.60 -16.27
C TYR A 99 4.47 8.04 -17.41
N LEU A 100 5.74 7.69 -17.27
CA LEU A 100 6.70 7.77 -18.35
C LEU A 100 6.67 6.48 -19.17
N VAL A 101 6.62 6.60 -20.48
CA VAL A 101 6.90 5.48 -21.40
C VAL A 101 8.39 5.45 -21.68
N VAL A 102 9.02 4.34 -21.38
CA VAL A 102 10.48 4.18 -21.48
C VAL A 102 10.85 3.14 -22.54
N GLU A 103 11.71 3.54 -23.45
CA GLU A 103 12.38 2.61 -24.39
C GLU A 103 13.68 2.13 -23.73
N LEU A 104 13.68 0.89 -23.28
CA LEU A 104 14.87 0.29 -22.64
C LEU A 104 15.94 -0.05 -23.65
N ASP A 105 17.17 0.27 -23.34
CA ASP A 105 18.32 -0.08 -24.16
C ASP A 105 18.50 -1.62 -24.19
N GLY A 106 18.43 -2.19 -25.41
CA GLY A 106 18.60 -3.66 -25.60
C GLY A 106 17.33 -4.49 -25.46
N PHE A 107 16.16 -3.90 -25.16
CA PHE A 107 14.88 -4.60 -25.20
C PHE A 107 14.25 -4.49 -26.59
N THR A 108 13.90 -5.63 -27.18
CA THR A 108 13.30 -5.70 -28.53
C THR A 108 11.87 -6.24 -28.54
N GLY A 109 11.29 -6.46 -27.36
CA GLY A 109 9.92 -6.92 -27.21
C GLY A 109 8.88 -5.85 -27.51
N THR A 110 7.61 -6.23 -27.47
CA THR A 110 6.47 -5.35 -27.80
C THR A 110 5.77 -4.75 -26.60
N LYS A 111 6.10 -5.18 -25.37
CA LYS A 111 5.49 -4.65 -24.16
C LYS A 111 5.97 -3.23 -23.91
N GLU A 112 5.03 -2.36 -23.60
CA GLU A 112 5.32 -0.98 -23.18
C GLU A 112 5.89 -0.98 -21.77
N ILE A 113 6.94 -0.22 -21.53
CA ILE A 113 7.56 -0.07 -20.22
C ILE A 113 7.11 1.26 -19.63
N ARG A 114 6.41 1.20 -18.50
CA ARG A 114 5.81 2.36 -17.83
C ARG A 114 6.44 2.56 -16.47
N VAL A 115 6.96 3.75 -16.21
CA VAL A 115 7.37 4.17 -14.87
C VAL A 115 6.32 5.11 -14.32
N ARG A 116 5.69 4.76 -13.21
CA ARG A 116 4.65 5.59 -12.58
C ARG A 116 5.22 6.88 -12.06
N THR A 117 4.47 7.99 -12.30
CA THR A 117 4.83 9.33 -11.83
C THR A 117 3.69 10.01 -11.10
N ASP A 118 2.54 9.35 -10.97
CA ASP A 118 1.36 9.93 -10.36
C ASP A 118 1.21 9.58 -8.87
N GLY A 119 0.37 10.37 -8.21
CA GLY A 119 -0.09 10.27 -6.83
C GLY A 119 -0.80 8.96 -6.51
N PRO A 120 -1.98 8.92 -5.87
CA PRO A 120 -2.45 7.75 -5.14
C PRO A 120 -2.39 6.48 -5.98
N ASN A 121 -1.33 5.75 -5.75
CA ASN A 121 -0.98 4.51 -6.42
C ASN A 121 -1.60 3.34 -5.66
N SER A 122 -2.33 2.50 -6.36
CA SER A 122 -2.93 1.27 -5.81
C SER A 122 -2.00 0.05 -5.93
N SER A 123 -0.77 0.22 -6.43
CA SER A 123 0.21 -0.87 -6.49
C SER A 123 0.55 -1.39 -5.11
N THR A 124 0.76 -2.67 -5.00
CA THR A 124 1.28 -3.30 -3.78
C THR A 124 2.75 -3.68 -3.93
N ALA A 125 3.37 -3.34 -5.06
CA ALA A 125 4.70 -3.81 -5.44
C ALA A 125 5.78 -3.50 -4.38
N ILE A 126 5.87 -2.27 -3.90
CA ILE A 126 6.87 -1.90 -2.88
C ILE A 126 6.64 -2.70 -1.59
N ARG A 127 5.37 -2.77 -1.13
CA ARG A 127 5.01 -3.50 0.08
C ARG A 127 5.33 -4.99 -0.03
N ASP A 128 5.03 -5.60 -1.16
CA ASP A 128 5.12 -7.05 -1.34
C ASP A 128 6.56 -7.50 -1.63
N LEU A 129 7.44 -6.61 -2.10
CA LEU A 129 8.84 -6.89 -2.37
C LEU A 129 9.76 -6.72 -1.16
N GLN A 130 9.44 -5.79 -0.25
CA GLN A 130 10.27 -5.56 0.91
C GLN A 130 10.21 -6.75 1.90
N SER A 131 11.32 -7.03 2.59
CA SER A 131 11.44 -8.13 3.55
C SER A 131 11.42 -7.69 5.02
N LEU A 132 11.28 -6.38 5.29
CA LEU A 132 11.35 -5.84 6.65
C LEU A 132 10.13 -6.23 7.47
N LYS A 133 8.95 -6.21 6.83
CA LYS A 133 7.66 -6.50 7.46
C LYS A 133 6.81 -7.40 6.55
N ASN A 134 6.07 -8.30 7.15
CA ASN A 134 5.09 -9.13 6.47
C ASN A 134 3.70 -8.92 7.10
N PHE A 135 2.68 -9.60 6.59
CA PHE A 135 1.32 -9.48 7.13
C PHE A 135 1.22 -9.74 8.63
N GLU A 136 2.03 -10.68 9.15
CA GLU A 136 2.03 -11.06 10.58
C GLU A 136 2.59 -9.95 11.50
N SER A 137 3.28 -8.96 10.90
CA SER A 137 3.77 -7.78 11.63
C SER A 137 2.65 -6.80 11.98
N PHE A 138 1.44 -7.00 11.46
CA PHE A 138 0.29 -6.11 11.61
C PHE A 138 -0.87 -6.82 12.31
N THR A 139 -1.74 -6.04 12.96
CA THR A 139 -2.88 -6.61 13.68
C THR A 139 -3.98 -7.10 12.74
N ASN A 140 -4.11 -6.49 11.56
CA ASN A 140 -5.19 -6.77 10.62
C ASN A 140 -4.86 -6.32 9.19
N GLN A 141 -5.72 -6.73 8.25
CA GLN A 141 -5.60 -6.40 6.82
C GLN A 141 -5.62 -4.89 6.54
N THR A 142 -6.31 -4.10 7.35
CA THR A 142 -6.42 -2.65 7.16
C THR A 142 -5.08 -1.97 7.43
N GLU A 143 -4.40 -2.33 8.51
CA GLU A 143 -3.06 -1.82 8.85
C GLU A 143 -2.05 -2.19 7.77
N TRP A 144 -2.02 -3.45 7.33
CA TRP A 144 -1.17 -3.93 6.24
C TRP A 144 -1.41 -3.16 4.93
N SER A 145 -2.68 -2.95 4.57
CA SER A 145 -3.06 -2.18 3.38
C SER A 145 -2.67 -0.70 3.51
N SER A 146 -2.84 -0.11 4.69
CA SER A 146 -2.49 1.29 4.96
C SER A 146 -0.98 1.50 4.88
N TYR A 147 -0.20 0.59 5.45
CA TYR A 147 1.27 0.61 5.33
C TYR A 147 1.72 0.61 3.85
N GLY A 148 1.14 -0.25 3.01
CA GLY A 148 1.45 -0.25 1.58
C GLY A 148 1.09 1.05 0.85
N LYS A 149 -0.02 1.69 1.23
CA LYS A 149 -0.40 3.00 0.68
C LYS A 149 0.58 4.10 1.10
N GLU A 150 1.02 4.08 2.35
CA GLU A 150 2.00 5.06 2.83
C GLU A 150 3.37 4.85 2.20
N LEU A 151 3.83 3.61 1.96
CA LEU A 151 5.05 3.36 1.17
C LEU A 151 4.97 3.95 -0.24
N ASN A 152 3.81 3.86 -0.91
CA ASN A 152 3.63 4.50 -2.20
C ASN A 152 3.66 6.03 -2.12
N LYS A 153 3.19 6.63 -1.02
CA LYS A 153 3.32 8.07 -0.79
C LYS A 153 4.78 8.48 -0.55
N GLN A 154 5.55 7.64 0.16
CA GLN A 154 6.99 7.88 0.31
C GLN A 154 7.70 7.85 -1.04
N ALA A 155 7.38 6.87 -1.90
CA ALA A 155 7.92 6.81 -3.26
C ALA A 155 7.60 8.08 -4.06
N LEU A 156 6.36 8.57 -3.99
CA LEU A 156 5.98 9.82 -4.64
C LEU A 156 6.77 10.99 -4.09
N ALA A 157 6.72 11.21 -2.78
CA ALA A 157 7.29 12.41 -2.14
C ALA A 157 8.83 12.46 -2.20
N GLN A 158 9.51 11.31 -2.13
CA GLN A 158 10.97 11.28 -2.05
C GLN A 158 11.66 10.96 -3.39
N VAL A 159 10.95 10.35 -4.34
CA VAL A 159 11.54 9.89 -5.60
C VAL A 159 11.01 10.68 -6.79
N ILE A 160 9.70 10.92 -6.84
CA ILE A 160 9.05 11.52 -8.02
C ILE A 160 8.93 13.04 -7.90
N ASP A 161 8.35 13.55 -6.81
CA ASP A 161 8.07 14.98 -6.64
C ASP A 161 9.32 15.86 -6.78
N PRO A 162 10.52 15.47 -6.28
CA PRO A 162 11.71 16.28 -6.41
C PRO A 162 12.22 16.45 -7.85
N LEU A 163 11.75 15.60 -8.77
CA LEU A 163 12.16 15.65 -10.19
C LEU A 163 11.34 16.65 -11.01
N GLU A 164 10.23 17.17 -10.46
CA GLU A 164 9.36 18.14 -11.13
C GLU A 164 9.06 17.75 -12.59
N ILE A 165 8.63 16.49 -12.79
CA ILE A 165 8.48 15.86 -14.11
C ILE A 165 7.43 16.60 -14.94
N ASP A 166 7.83 17.06 -16.13
CA ASP A 166 6.99 17.68 -17.15
C ASP A 166 7.35 17.16 -18.56
N GLU A 167 6.75 17.69 -19.60
CA GLU A 167 7.00 17.33 -20.99
C GLU A 167 8.47 17.48 -21.43
N SER A 168 9.27 18.26 -20.74
CA SER A 168 10.69 18.50 -21.07
C SER A 168 11.59 17.28 -20.79
N VAL A 169 11.08 16.27 -20.08
CA VAL A 169 11.82 15.03 -19.83
C VAL A 169 11.84 14.10 -21.03
N VAL A 170 10.95 14.30 -22.01
CA VAL A 170 10.90 13.48 -23.22
C VAL A 170 12.20 13.55 -23.99
N GLY A 171 12.77 12.40 -24.33
CA GLY A 171 14.07 12.24 -25.00
C GLY A 171 15.25 12.15 -24.03
N LYS A 172 15.08 12.45 -22.75
CA LYS A 172 16.13 12.27 -21.74
C LYS A 172 16.32 10.80 -21.36
N THR A 173 17.46 10.50 -20.78
CA THR A 173 17.75 9.18 -20.22
C THR A 173 17.16 9.09 -18.83
N VAL A 174 16.50 7.98 -18.54
CA VAL A 174 15.98 7.63 -17.21
C VAL A 174 16.64 6.35 -16.71
N THR A 175 17.08 6.36 -15.46
CA THR A 175 17.53 5.17 -14.73
C THR A 175 16.62 4.98 -13.52
N PHE A 176 16.15 3.77 -13.30
CA PHE A 176 15.22 3.44 -12.23
C PHE A 176 15.56 2.13 -11.53
N THR A 177 15.16 2.05 -10.27
CA THR A 177 15.06 0.82 -9.47
C THR A 177 13.66 0.80 -8.84
N GLY A 178 13.00 -0.34 -8.83
CA GLY A 178 11.65 -0.43 -8.25
C GLY A 178 10.99 -1.78 -8.39
N GLY A 179 9.70 -1.82 -8.07
CA GLY A 179 8.87 -3.01 -8.25
C GLY A 179 8.15 -2.99 -9.59
N ALA A 180 8.36 -4.03 -10.39
CA ALA A 180 7.70 -4.23 -11.67
C ALA A 180 6.51 -5.19 -11.56
N GLU A 181 5.41 -4.79 -12.17
CA GLU A 181 4.17 -5.57 -12.30
C GLU A 181 3.88 -5.77 -13.80
N ALA A 182 3.80 -7.03 -14.24
CA ALA A 182 3.52 -7.35 -15.64
C ALA A 182 2.02 -7.38 -15.90
N GLY A 183 1.58 -6.55 -16.84
CA GLY A 183 0.26 -6.62 -17.46
C GLY A 183 0.29 -7.34 -18.82
N ALA A 184 -0.85 -7.37 -19.51
CA ALA A 184 -0.97 -7.96 -20.85
C ALA A 184 -0.07 -7.21 -21.85
N ASP A 185 -0.21 -5.88 -21.92
CA ASP A 185 0.43 -5.04 -22.93
C ASP A 185 1.59 -4.21 -22.39
N ALA A 186 1.73 -4.09 -21.07
CA ALA A 186 2.73 -3.25 -20.44
C ALA A 186 3.34 -3.89 -19.19
N VAL A 187 4.56 -3.48 -18.87
CA VAL A 187 5.20 -3.67 -17.58
C VAL A 187 5.21 -2.32 -16.87
N THR A 188 4.63 -2.26 -15.68
CA THR A 188 4.52 -1.03 -14.91
C THR A 188 5.44 -1.08 -13.70
N ILE A 189 6.27 -0.05 -13.55
CA ILE A 189 7.27 0.07 -12.48
C ILE A 189 6.80 1.11 -11.47
N THR A 190 6.80 0.75 -10.19
CA THR A 190 6.73 1.69 -9.07
C THR A 190 8.14 1.90 -8.55
N ALA A 191 8.71 3.05 -8.85
CA ALA A 191 10.12 3.33 -8.56
C ALA A 191 10.34 3.62 -7.07
N VAL A 192 11.45 3.11 -6.53
CA VAL A 192 12.01 3.48 -5.22
C VAL A 192 13.28 4.33 -5.39
N GLU A 193 13.87 4.32 -6.58
CA GLU A 193 14.93 5.22 -7.02
C GLU A 193 14.66 5.59 -8.48
N LEU A 194 14.84 6.87 -8.82
CA LEU A 194 14.66 7.39 -10.18
C LEU A 194 15.60 8.58 -10.42
N THR A 195 16.29 8.57 -11.55
CA THR A 195 17.10 9.70 -12.02
C THR A 195 16.79 9.98 -13.48
N ILE A 196 16.79 11.25 -13.89
CA ILE A 196 16.55 11.71 -15.26
C ILE A 196 17.70 12.67 -15.65
N GLU A 197 18.38 12.35 -16.76
CA GLU A 197 19.54 13.09 -17.29
C GLU A 197 19.33 13.54 -18.75
#